data_7dac66baf9aab133d885b3a888992655
#
_entry.id   7dac66baf9aab133d885b3a888992655
#
_cell.length_a   1.000
_cell.length_b   1.000
_cell.length_c   1.000
_cell.angle_alpha   90.00
_cell.angle_beta   90.00
_cell.angle_gamma   90.00
#
_symmetry.space_group_name_H-M   'P 1'
#
loop_
_entity.id
_entity.type
_entity.pdbx_description
1 polymer ?
#
loop_
_entity_poly.entity_id
_entity_poly.type
_entity_poly.pdbx_seq_one_letter_code
_entity_poly.pdbx_strand_id
1 'polypeptide(L)'
;MPLTEELLGTNADGTKNEEYCIYCYKDGKFLQDCTMDEMIEHCAQLMEQREESEEIFNSPESREKKTEGQFVNEVNKGLPQPITREEYIGQMKMYFPHLRRWRKEITISEDIPENPALMGVKDLIAKMVDTLPVTFISSVDEEGYPCTKAMLSPRVREGIKTFYFTTNTFSLRVAHYKANPKASIYFCDADGFKGMMLRGTMEVLTDAASKEMIWREGDTEYYPGGVTDPNYCVLKFTATDGRFYSDYYPRGFVLE
;
A
#
# COMPACT_ATOMS: atom_id res chain seq x y z
N MET A 1 -1.37 0.04 -16.43
CA MET A 1 -0.52 -0.26 -17.59
C MET A 1 0.91 0.10 -17.18
N PRO A 2 1.87 -0.81 -17.26
CA PRO A 2 3.26 -0.47 -16.94
C PRO A 2 3.75 0.56 -17.96
N LEU A 3 4.37 1.64 -17.48
CA LEU A 3 4.99 2.66 -18.33
C LEU A 3 6.30 2.10 -18.86
N THR A 4 6.47 2.09 -20.18
CA THR A 4 7.77 1.81 -20.80
C THR A 4 8.65 3.06 -20.69
N GLU A 5 9.97 2.92 -20.78
CA GLU A 5 10.91 4.03 -20.65
C GLU A 5 10.63 5.19 -21.62
N GLU A 6 10.13 4.87 -22.81
CA GLU A 6 9.74 5.83 -23.84
C GLU A 6 8.50 6.66 -23.48
N LEU A 7 7.62 6.08 -22.65
CA LEU A 7 6.36 6.71 -22.21
C LEU A 7 6.49 7.46 -20.87
N LEU A 8 7.67 7.48 -20.25
CA LEU A 8 7.90 8.23 -19.03
C LEU A 8 7.93 9.74 -19.30
N GLY A 9 7.27 10.48 -18.41
CA GLY A 9 7.36 11.95 -18.37
C GLY A 9 8.77 12.45 -18.02
N THR A 10 8.96 13.76 -17.92
CA THR A 10 10.24 14.36 -17.55
C THR A 10 10.10 15.30 -16.36
N ASN A 11 11.07 15.26 -15.48
CA ASN A 11 11.23 16.20 -14.37
C ASN A 11 11.80 17.54 -14.88
N ALA A 12 11.80 18.58 -14.02
CA ALA A 12 12.32 19.89 -14.37
C ALA A 12 13.82 19.92 -14.70
N ASP A 13 14.57 18.92 -14.22
CA ASP A 13 15.99 18.74 -14.51
C ASP A 13 16.27 17.86 -15.75
N GLY A 14 15.21 17.46 -16.46
CA GLY A 14 15.28 16.62 -17.65
C GLY A 14 15.37 15.11 -17.38
N THR A 15 15.46 14.69 -16.14
CA THR A 15 15.42 13.25 -15.79
C THR A 15 14.06 12.64 -16.07
N LYS A 16 14.01 11.31 -16.29
CA LYS A 16 12.75 10.60 -16.48
C LYS A 16 11.95 10.53 -15.17
N ASN A 17 10.64 10.71 -15.30
CA ASN A 17 9.70 10.59 -14.18
C ASN A 17 9.01 9.24 -14.28
N GLU A 18 9.25 8.36 -13.31
CA GLU A 18 8.71 7.00 -13.30
C GLU A 18 7.23 6.92 -12.86
N GLU A 19 6.66 8.03 -12.39
CA GLU A 19 5.30 8.08 -11.84
C GLU A 19 4.25 8.58 -12.82
N TYR A 20 4.67 9.37 -13.81
CA TYR A 20 3.78 10.01 -14.78
C TYR A 20 4.24 9.77 -16.21
N CYS A 21 3.28 9.57 -17.10
CA CYS A 21 3.58 9.41 -18.51
C CYS A 21 3.84 10.75 -19.21
N ILE A 22 4.49 10.70 -20.35
CA ILE A 22 4.83 11.86 -21.20
C ILE A 22 3.60 12.68 -21.63
N TYR A 23 2.41 12.06 -21.69
CA TYR A 23 1.16 12.73 -22.02
C TYR A 23 0.53 13.48 -20.85
N CYS A 24 0.97 13.19 -19.62
CA CYS A 24 0.44 13.81 -18.42
C CYS A 24 1.40 14.82 -17.80
N TYR A 25 2.72 14.57 -17.92
CA TYR A 25 3.73 15.31 -17.17
C TYR A 25 5.01 15.49 -17.97
N LYS A 26 5.44 16.74 -18.11
CA LYS A 26 6.64 17.11 -18.85
C LYS A 26 7.31 18.30 -18.21
N ASP A 27 8.66 18.29 -18.18
CA ASP A 27 9.51 19.36 -17.68
C ASP A 27 9.10 19.85 -16.27
N GLY A 28 8.73 18.88 -15.40
CA GLY A 28 8.37 19.15 -14.01
C GLY A 28 6.95 19.67 -13.81
N LYS A 29 6.09 19.65 -14.85
CA LYS A 29 4.74 20.21 -14.78
C LYS A 29 3.71 19.26 -15.40
N PHE A 30 2.48 19.27 -14.86
CA PHE A 30 1.36 18.65 -15.54
C PHE A 30 0.99 19.42 -16.80
N LEU A 31 0.77 18.72 -17.91
CA LEU A 31 0.41 19.30 -19.19
C LEU A 31 -1.02 19.85 -19.23
N GLN A 32 -1.87 19.36 -18.33
CA GLN A 32 -3.25 19.80 -18.19
C GLN A 32 -3.52 20.18 -16.74
N ASP A 33 -3.98 21.40 -16.52
CA ASP A 33 -4.49 21.86 -15.24
C ASP A 33 -6.00 21.61 -15.22
N CYS A 34 -6.39 20.41 -14.73
CA CYS A 34 -7.76 19.96 -14.71
C CYS A 34 -8.08 19.27 -13.38
N THR A 35 -9.33 19.28 -13.01
CA THR A 35 -9.86 18.51 -11.89
C THR A 35 -9.85 17.01 -12.22
N MET A 36 -10.03 16.17 -11.20
CA MET A 36 -10.13 14.74 -11.38
C MET A 36 -11.34 14.36 -12.24
N ASP A 37 -12.50 15.00 -12.03
CA ASP A 37 -13.73 14.73 -12.80
C ASP A 37 -13.58 15.12 -14.27
N GLU A 38 -12.94 16.25 -14.56
CA GLU A 38 -12.65 16.67 -15.94
C GLU A 38 -11.70 15.69 -16.65
N MET A 39 -10.71 15.15 -15.93
CA MET A 39 -9.82 14.15 -16.50
C MET A 39 -10.53 12.82 -16.76
N ILE A 40 -11.42 12.39 -15.86
CA ILE A 40 -12.22 11.18 -16.04
C ILE A 40 -13.12 11.32 -17.28
N GLU A 41 -13.76 12.47 -17.43
CA GLU A 41 -14.60 12.76 -18.57
C GLU A 41 -13.81 12.77 -19.89
N HIS A 42 -12.63 13.38 -19.89
CA HIS A 42 -11.73 13.37 -21.03
C HIS A 42 -11.29 11.94 -21.42
N CYS A 43 -10.95 11.12 -20.43
CA CYS A 43 -10.60 9.72 -20.68
C CYS A 43 -11.77 8.91 -21.26
N ALA A 44 -13.00 9.17 -20.79
CA ALA A 44 -14.20 8.52 -21.32
C ALA A 44 -14.47 8.91 -22.77
N GLN A 45 -14.29 10.18 -23.13
CA GLN A 45 -14.41 10.63 -24.52
C GLN A 45 -13.36 10.00 -25.46
N LEU A 46 -12.13 9.87 -24.98
CA LEU A 46 -11.08 9.20 -25.76
C LEU A 46 -11.36 7.70 -25.97
N MET A 47 -11.98 7.06 -24.98
CA MET A 47 -12.41 5.66 -25.11
C MET A 47 -13.46 5.51 -26.21
N GLU A 48 -14.50 6.34 -26.22
CA GLU A 48 -15.55 6.34 -27.24
C GLU A 48 -14.99 6.57 -28.66
N GLN A 49 -14.12 7.56 -28.82
CA GLN A 49 -13.46 7.84 -30.10
C GLN A 49 -12.60 6.68 -30.60
N ARG A 50 -12.01 5.93 -29.70
CA ARG A 50 -11.23 4.74 -30.06
C ARG A 50 -12.14 3.60 -30.53
N GLU A 51 -13.25 3.35 -29.83
CA GLU A 51 -14.23 2.34 -30.23
C GLU A 51 -14.84 2.65 -31.60
N GLU A 52 -15.24 3.90 -31.85
CA GLU A 52 -15.72 4.35 -33.14
C GLU A 52 -14.67 4.13 -34.24
N SER A 53 -13.40 4.43 -33.96
CA SER A 53 -12.30 4.22 -34.91
C SER A 53 -12.06 2.74 -35.20
N GLU A 54 -12.15 1.87 -34.18
CA GLU A 54 -12.01 0.42 -34.33
C GLU A 54 -13.20 -0.20 -35.07
N GLU A 55 -14.43 0.30 -34.86
CA GLU A 55 -15.61 -0.11 -35.62
C GLU A 55 -15.49 0.27 -37.10
N ILE A 56 -15.08 1.50 -37.43
CA ILE A 56 -14.83 1.95 -38.81
C ILE A 56 -13.72 1.11 -39.44
N PHE A 57 -12.65 0.81 -38.71
CA PHE A 57 -11.54 0.00 -39.21
C PHE A 57 -11.93 -1.48 -39.48
N ASN A 58 -12.86 -2.01 -38.69
CA ASN A 58 -13.36 -3.37 -38.78
C ASN A 58 -14.64 -3.51 -39.63
N SER A 59 -15.14 -2.42 -40.20
CA SER A 59 -16.34 -2.45 -41.05
C SER A 59 -16.16 -3.38 -42.27
N PRO A 60 -17.23 -4.01 -42.79
CA PRO A 60 -17.16 -4.89 -43.95
C PRO A 60 -16.51 -4.23 -45.18
N GLU A 61 -16.73 -2.94 -45.37
CA GLU A 61 -16.17 -2.14 -46.48
C GLU A 61 -14.64 -1.94 -46.36
N SER A 62 -14.11 -1.94 -45.13
CA SER A 62 -12.67 -1.83 -44.86
C SER A 62 -11.95 -3.18 -45.06
N ARG A 63 -12.67 -4.30 -44.91
CA ARG A 63 -12.13 -5.67 -45.03
C ARG A 63 -11.90 -6.09 -46.47
N GLU A 64 -12.64 -5.56 -47.43
CA GLU A 64 -12.46 -5.89 -48.88
C GLU A 64 -11.10 -5.42 -49.43
N LYS A 65 -10.38 -4.54 -48.77
CA LYS A 65 -9.08 -4.00 -49.21
C LYS A 65 -7.85 -4.71 -48.64
N LYS A 66 -8.03 -5.72 -47.77
CA LYS A 66 -6.91 -6.47 -47.18
C LYS A 66 -7.01 -7.95 -47.50
N THR A 67 -6.42 -8.34 -48.63
CA THR A 67 -5.98 -9.71 -48.90
C THR A 67 -4.74 -9.99 -48.03
N GLU A 68 -4.77 -11.15 -47.33
CA GLU A 68 -3.71 -11.76 -46.54
C GLU A 68 -3.60 -11.31 -45.07
N GLY A 69 -4.15 -12.15 -44.20
CA GLY A 69 -3.96 -12.07 -42.74
C GLY A 69 -4.91 -12.93 -41.92
N GLN A 70 -4.83 -14.26 -42.10
CA GLN A 70 -5.60 -15.24 -41.28
C GLN A 70 -5.26 -15.27 -39.80
N PHE A 71 -4.53 -14.29 -39.25
CA PHE A 71 -4.05 -14.29 -37.85
C PHE A 71 -4.87 -13.45 -36.89
N VAL A 72 -5.87 -12.69 -37.32
CA VAL A 72 -6.57 -11.71 -36.46
C VAL A 72 -7.77 -12.32 -35.73
N ASN A 73 -8.30 -13.47 -36.14
CA ASN A 73 -9.54 -14.01 -35.56
C ASN A 73 -9.37 -14.91 -34.31
N GLU A 74 -8.16 -15.29 -33.94
CA GLU A 74 -7.95 -16.10 -32.72
C GLU A 74 -7.56 -15.28 -31.47
N VAL A 75 -7.05 -14.06 -31.64
CA VAL A 75 -6.62 -13.21 -30.57
C VAL A 75 -7.79 -12.56 -29.80
N ASN A 76 -8.95 -12.44 -30.44
CA ASN A 76 -10.14 -11.79 -29.85
C ASN A 76 -11.02 -12.70 -28.97
N LYS A 77 -10.70 -13.96 -28.81
CA LYS A 77 -11.49 -14.92 -28.00
C LYS A 77 -11.23 -14.82 -26.49
N GLY A 78 -10.70 -13.77 -25.98
CA GLY A 78 -10.42 -13.57 -24.54
C GLY A 78 -10.41 -12.12 -24.10
N LEU A 79 -10.76 -11.18 -24.97
CA LEU A 79 -10.87 -9.77 -24.56
C LEU A 79 -12.14 -9.57 -23.72
N PRO A 80 -12.06 -8.76 -22.64
CA PRO A 80 -13.23 -8.38 -21.88
C PRO A 80 -14.27 -7.75 -22.81
N GLN A 81 -15.55 -8.01 -22.52
CA GLN A 81 -16.66 -7.37 -23.23
C GLN A 81 -16.48 -5.85 -23.20
N PRO A 82 -16.85 -5.14 -24.28
CA PRO A 82 -16.82 -3.68 -24.26
C PRO A 82 -17.68 -3.17 -23.11
N ILE A 83 -17.09 -2.29 -22.28
CA ILE A 83 -17.77 -1.68 -21.14
C ILE A 83 -18.48 -0.41 -21.60
N THR A 84 -19.62 -0.13 -21.02
CA THR A 84 -20.34 1.13 -21.32
C THR A 84 -19.57 2.34 -20.79
N ARG A 85 -19.87 3.53 -21.35
CA ARG A 85 -19.30 4.79 -20.88
C ARG A 85 -19.53 5.01 -19.39
N GLU A 86 -20.74 4.71 -18.89
CA GLU A 86 -21.10 4.82 -17.48
C GLU A 86 -20.28 3.88 -16.61
N GLU A 87 -20.08 2.63 -17.04
CA GLU A 87 -19.25 1.66 -16.33
C GLU A 87 -17.77 2.09 -16.32
N TYR A 88 -17.26 2.62 -17.44
CA TYR A 88 -15.90 3.15 -17.52
C TYR A 88 -15.70 4.34 -16.58
N ILE A 89 -16.62 5.33 -16.58
CA ILE A 89 -16.59 6.48 -15.66
C ILE A 89 -16.67 6.00 -14.21
N GLY A 90 -17.54 5.03 -13.93
CA GLY A 90 -17.64 4.41 -12.60
C GLY A 90 -16.31 3.83 -12.13
N GLN A 91 -15.66 3.03 -12.97
CA GLN A 91 -14.34 2.46 -12.68
C GLN A 91 -13.27 3.54 -12.49
N MET A 92 -13.26 4.58 -13.34
CA MET A 92 -12.27 5.66 -13.21
C MET A 92 -12.48 6.50 -11.95
N LYS A 93 -13.73 6.81 -11.55
CA LYS A 93 -14.05 7.46 -10.27
C LYS A 93 -13.57 6.65 -9.06
N MET A 94 -13.52 5.35 -9.20
CA MET A 94 -12.99 4.46 -8.18
C MET A 94 -11.46 4.45 -8.18
N TYR A 95 -10.82 4.48 -9.34
CA TYR A 95 -9.37 4.35 -9.50
C TYR A 95 -8.61 5.68 -9.33
N PHE A 96 -9.08 6.78 -9.91
CA PHE A 96 -8.37 8.07 -9.97
C PHE A 96 -8.04 8.69 -8.61
N PRO A 97 -8.88 8.60 -7.55
CA PRO A 97 -8.50 9.10 -6.23
C PRO A 97 -7.24 8.46 -5.65
N HIS A 98 -6.81 7.29 -6.17
CA HIS A 98 -5.62 6.59 -5.74
C HIS A 98 -4.36 6.97 -6.53
N LEU A 99 -4.53 7.66 -7.66
CA LEU A 99 -3.41 8.17 -8.41
C LEU A 99 -2.73 9.32 -7.64
N ARG A 100 -1.40 9.35 -7.64
CA ARG A 100 -0.61 10.31 -6.85
C ARG A 100 -1.03 11.76 -7.07
N ARG A 101 -1.46 12.12 -8.28
CA ARG A 101 -1.93 13.47 -8.62
C ARG A 101 -3.15 13.93 -7.80
N TRP A 102 -4.07 13.02 -7.48
CA TRP A 102 -5.34 13.34 -6.79
C TRP A 102 -5.47 12.67 -5.42
N ARG A 103 -4.52 11.82 -5.06
CA ARG A 103 -4.52 11.17 -3.76
C ARG A 103 -4.31 12.22 -2.66
N LYS A 104 -5.29 12.34 -1.79
CA LYS A 104 -5.15 13.12 -0.57
C LYS A 104 -4.36 12.29 0.43
N GLU A 105 -3.20 12.77 0.86
CA GLU A 105 -2.52 12.22 2.02
C GLU A 105 -3.30 12.64 3.27
N ILE A 106 -3.68 11.66 4.07
CA ILE A 106 -4.38 11.90 5.32
C ILE A 106 -3.32 11.88 6.42
N THR A 107 -3.09 13.00 7.06
CA THR A 107 -2.25 13.09 8.25
C THR A 107 -3.11 12.78 9.47
N ILE A 108 -2.71 11.81 10.27
CA ILE A 108 -3.37 11.46 11.52
C ILE A 108 -2.47 11.92 12.66
N SER A 109 -2.89 12.94 13.39
CA SER A 109 -2.26 13.37 14.63
C SER A 109 -3.06 12.87 15.83
N GLU A 110 -2.37 12.38 16.85
CA GLU A 110 -3.02 11.96 18.10
C GLU A 110 -3.50 13.15 18.95
N ASP A 111 -2.92 14.33 18.74
CA ASP A 111 -3.18 15.55 19.50
C ASP A 111 -4.22 16.49 18.88
N ILE A 112 -4.72 16.22 17.67
CA ILE A 112 -5.73 17.07 17.01
C ILE A 112 -7.14 16.62 17.41
N PRO A 113 -8.01 17.54 17.85
CA PRO A 113 -9.41 17.24 18.09
C PRO A 113 -10.05 16.69 16.81
N GLU A 114 -10.73 15.60 16.97
CA GLU A 114 -11.33 14.68 16.02
C GLU A 114 -11.85 15.31 14.71
N ASN A 115 -11.10 15.11 13.64
CA ASN A 115 -11.66 15.27 12.30
C ASN A 115 -12.57 14.06 12.03
N PRO A 116 -13.88 14.21 11.85
CA PRO A 116 -14.81 13.09 11.67
C PRO A 116 -14.45 12.15 10.51
N ALA A 117 -13.77 12.64 9.49
CA ALA A 117 -13.29 11.83 8.37
C ALA A 117 -12.09 10.92 8.74
N LEU A 118 -11.38 11.21 9.84
CA LEU A 118 -10.23 10.46 10.32
C LEU A 118 -10.58 9.51 11.48
N MET A 119 -11.68 9.74 12.18
CA MET A 119 -12.16 8.89 13.29
C MET A 119 -12.26 7.43 12.84
N GLY A 120 -12.84 7.16 11.67
CA GLY A 120 -12.99 5.81 11.16
C GLY A 120 -11.67 5.07 10.92
N VAL A 121 -10.59 5.78 10.58
CA VAL A 121 -9.26 5.17 10.34
C VAL A 121 -8.57 4.84 11.65
N LYS A 122 -8.60 5.73 12.65
CA LYS A 122 -8.04 5.47 13.98
C LYS A 122 -8.71 4.27 14.65
N ASP A 123 -10.05 4.26 14.65
CA ASP A 123 -10.84 3.18 15.25
C ASP A 123 -10.60 1.85 14.53
N LEU A 124 -10.45 1.90 13.22
CA LEU A 124 -10.19 0.72 12.42
C LEU A 124 -8.81 0.12 12.70
N ILE A 125 -7.77 0.98 12.79
CA ILE A 125 -6.42 0.56 13.19
C ILE A 125 -6.46 -0.05 14.58
N ALA A 126 -7.04 0.65 15.55
CA ALA A 126 -7.17 0.17 16.92
C ALA A 126 -7.90 -1.19 16.95
N LYS A 127 -9.03 -1.31 16.29
CA LYS A 127 -9.79 -2.56 16.19
C LYS A 127 -8.97 -3.70 15.59
N MET A 128 -8.29 -3.47 14.47
CA MET A 128 -7.47 -4.50 13.82
C MET A 128 -6.32 -4.96 14.74
N VAL A 129 -5.64 -4.03 15.40
CA VAL A 129 -4.56 -4.36 16.36
C VAL A 129 -5.09 -5.17 17.54
N ASP A 130 -6.24 -4.78 18.09
CA ASP A 130 -6.78 -5.37 19.32
C ASP A 130 -7.47 -6.74 19.07
N THR A 131 -7.94 -7.00 17.85
CA THR A 131 -8.74 -8.20 17.54
C THR A 131 -8.01 -9.26 16.73
N LEU A 132 -7.03 -8.88 15.92
CA LEU A 132 -6.33 -9.86 15.08
C LEU A 132 -5.25 -10.59 15.89
N PRO A 133 -5.24 -11.94 15.86
CA PRO A 133 -4.32 -12.73 16.69
C PRO A 133 -2.89 -12.74 16.18
N VAL A 134 -2.67 -12.40 14.92
CA VAL A 134 -1.38 -12.47 14.24
C VAL A 134 -1.05 -11.16 13.56
N THR A 135 0.20 -10.74 13.72
CA THR A 135 0.80 -9.59 13.04
C THR A 135 2.01 -10.07 12.24
N PHE A 136 2.16 -9.62 11.02
CA PHE A 136 3.36 -9.86 10.23
C PHE A 136 4.32 -8.70 10.42
N ILE A 137 5.55 -8.99 10.83
CA ILE A 137 6.60 -7.98 10.95
C ILE A 137 7.69 -8.22 9.91
N SER A 138 8.22 -7.15 9.32
CA SER A 138 9.28 -7.23 8.31
C SER A 138 10.50 -6.47 8.76
N SER A 139 11.67 -7.09 8.54
CA SER A 139 13.00 -6.52 8.69
C SER A 139 13.74 -6.60 7.37
N VAL A 140 14.88 -5.97 7.27
CA VAL A 140 15.76 -6.03 6.09
C VAL A 140 17.05 -6.72 6.52
N ASP A 141 17.47 -7.73 5.78
CA ASP A 141 18.74 -8.42 6.03
C ASP A 141 19.97 -7.66 5.50
N GLU A 142 21.16 -8.25 5.66
CA GLU A 142 22.41 -7.62 5.24
C GLU A 142 22.54 -7.48 3.72
N GLU A 143 21.84 -8.32 2.96
CA GLU A 143 21.81 -8.27 1.49
C GLU A 143 20.73 -7.34 0.94
N GLY A 144 19.88 -6.76 1.81
CA GLY A 144 18.80 -5.85 1.45
C GLY A 144 17.47 -6.54 1.17
N TYR A 145 17.34 -7.85 1.41
CA TYR A 145 16.07 -8.54 1.23
C TYR A 145 15.09 -8.29 2.39
N PRO A 146 13.80 -8.08 2.10
CA PRO A 146 12.78 -8.01 3.12
C PRO A 146 12.49 -9.39 3.70
N CYS A 147 12.66 -9.54 5.01
CA CYS A 147 12.41 -10.77 5.76
C CYS A 147 11.14 -10.60 6.58
N THR A 148 10.09 -11.37 6.28
CA THR A 148 8.81 -11.28 6.97
C THR A 148 8.57 -12.47 7.87
N LYS A 149 8.04 -12.21 9.08
CA LYS A 149 7.69 -13.23 10.08
C LYS A 149 6.32 -12.95 10.67
N ALA A 150 5.53 -14.03 10.85
CA ALA A 150 4.32 -14.00 11.65
C ALA A 150 4.69 -13.92 13.16
N MET A 151 4.04 -13.02 13.86
CA MET A 151 4.16 -12.81 15.30
C MET A 151 2.78 -12.82 15.93
N LEU A 152 2.69 -13.09 17.23
CA LEU A 152 1.49 -12.78 17.99
C LEU A 152 1.26 -11.26 17.97
N SER A 153 0.02 -10.85 18.19
CA SER A 153 -0.35 -9.44 18.27
C SER A 153 0.47 -8.70 19.32
N PRO A 154 0.62 -7.37 19.18
CA PRO A 154 1.33 -6.57 20.16
C PRO A 154 0.80 -6.83 21.58
N ARG A 155 1.69 -6.93 22.55
CA ARG A 155 1.34 -7.09 23.96
C ARG A 155 0.74 -5.81 24.55
N VAL A 156 1.31 -4.68 24.14
CA VAL A 156 0.93 -3.34 24.55
C VAL A 156 1.02 -2.44 23.33
N ARG A 157 0.17 -1.44 23.26
CA ARG A 157 0.25 -0.33 22.31
C ARG A 157 0.01 1.01 22.99
N GLU A 158 0.67 2.03 22.49
CA GLU A 158 0.42 3.42 22.87
C GLU A 158 -0.25 4.11 21.67
N GLY A 159 -1.55 4.39 21.81
CA GLY A 159 -2.34 4.88 20.70
C GLY A 159 -2.33 3.95 19.48
N ILE A 160 -2.16 4.55 18.30
CA ILE A 160 -2.03 3.83 17.02
C ILE A 160 -0.61 3.93 16.44
N LYS A 161 0.33 4.46 17.20
CA LYS A 161 1.68 4.79 16.75
C LYS A 161 2.74 3.83 17.29
N THR A 162 2.66 3.42 18.57
CA THR A 162 3.69 2.61 19.20
C THR A 162 3.15 1.23 19.58
N PHE A 163 3.91 0.19 19.28
CA PHE A 163 3.53 -1.21 19.50
C PHE A 163 4.68 -2.00 20.08
N TYR A 164 4.39 -2.85 21.08
CA TYR A 164 5.40 -3.64 21.79
C TYR A 164 5.15 -5.13 21.61
N PHE A 165 6.21 -5.86 21.23
CA PHE A 165 6.19 -7.29 21.00
C PHE A 165 7.27 -8.00 21.81
N THR A 166 7.05 -9.27 22.15
CA THR A 166 8.06 -10.13 22.76
C THR A 166 8.84 -10.89 21.70
N THR A 167 10.15 -11.08 21.90
CA THR A 167 10.96 -11.94 21.05
C THR A 167 12.21 -12.43 21.75
N ASN A 168 12.90 -13.40 21.12
CA ASN A 168 14.18 -13.91 21.60
C ASN A 168 15.34 -13.04 21.09
N THR A 169 16.30 -12.75 21.97
CA THR A 169 17.50 -11.94 21.65
C THR A 169 18.34 -12.52 20.52
N PHE A 170 18.34 -13.84 20.35
CA PHE A 170 19.10 -14.54 19.30
C PHE A 170 18.34 -14.71 17.98
N SER A 171 17.14 -14.15 17.85
CA SER A 171 16.41 -14.24 16.59
C SER A 171 17.05 -13.35 15.50
N LEU A 172 17.07 -13.85 14.25
CA LEU A 172 17.66 -13.13 13.09
C LEU A 172 17.13 -11.70 12.98
N ARG A 173 15.82 -11.51 13.20
CA ARG A 173 15.21 -10.18 13.14
C ARG A 173 15.81 -9.18 14.14
N VAL A 174 16.26 -9.65 15.31
CA VAL A 174 16.92 -8.79 16.29
C VAL A 174 18.27 -8.30 15.75
N ALA A 175 19.02 -9.16 15.08
CA ALA A 175 20.26 -8.75 14.41
C ALA A 175 19.93 -7.74 13.28
N HIS A 176 18.93 -8.02 12.46
CA HIS A 176 18.50 -7.12 11.39
C HIS A 176 18.12 -5.74 11.92
N TYR A 177 17.28 -5.64 12.96
CA TYR A 177 16.85 -4.35 13.50
C TYR A 177 17.97 -3.56 14.18
N LYS A 178 18.97 -4.24 14.75
CA LYS A 178 20.18 -3.58 15.27
C LYS A 178 21.03 -2.97 14.17
N ALA A 179 21.08 -3.62 13.01
CA ALA A 179 21.81 -3.13 11.84
C ALA A 179 21.01 -2.09 11.05
N ASN A 180 19.72 -2.32 10.87
CA ASN A 180 18.82 -1.44 10.13
C ASN A 180 17.44 -1.38 10.83
N PRO A 181 17.12 -0.28 11.53
CA PRO A 181 15.88 -0.18 12.29
C PRO A 181 14.62 -0.02 11.42
N LYS A 182 14.74 0.18 10.12
CA LYS A 182 13.57 0.28 9.23
C LYS A 182 12.75 -1.00 9.26
N ALA A 183 11.48 -0.86 9.53
CA ALA A 183 10.56 -1.97 9.71
C ALA A 183 9.19 -1.66 9.12
N SER A 184 8.44 -2.70 8.84
CA SER A 184 7.00 -2.59 8.64
C SER A 184 6.28 -3.67 9.44
N ILE A 185 5.05 -3.37 9.84
CA ILE A 185 4.13 -4.34 10.40
C ILE A 185 2.87 -4.39 9.55
N TYR A 186 2.28 -5.58 9.43
CA TYR A 186 1.09 -5.79 8.63
C TYR A 186 0.05 -6.58 9.43
N PHE A 187 -1.14 -6.04 9.48
CA PHE A 187 -2.32 -6.66 10.04
C PHE A 187 -3.23 -7.11 8.91
N CYS A 188 -3.68 -8.35 8.96
CA CYS A 188 -4.50 -8.96 7.92
C CYS A 188 -5.79 -9.53 8.51
N ASP A 189 -6.91 -8.95 8.12
CA ASP A 189 -8.23 -9.52 8.29
C ASP A 189 -8.57 -10.29 7.01
N ALA A 190 -8.30 -11.60 7.03
CA ALA A 190 -8.49 -12.46 5.85
C ALA A 190 -9.97 -12.65 5.52
N ASP A 191 -10.85 -12.72 6.51
CA ASP A 191 -12.28 -12.92 6.32
C ASP A 191 -12.95 -11.66 5.73
N GLY A 192 -12.53 -10.48 6.19
CA GLY A 192 -13.02 -9.20 5.68
C GLY A 192 -12.24 -8.69 4.46
N PHE A 193 -11.22 -9.41 4.01
CA PHE A 193 -10.29 -9.00 2.94
C PHE A 193 -9.77 -7.58 3.13
N LYS A 194 -9.31 -7.29 4.36
CA LYS A 194 -8.77 -5.98 4.76
C LYS A 194 -7.34 -6.14 5.22
N GLY A 195 -6.53 -5.14 4.93
CA GLY A 195 -5.15 -5.13 5.33
C GLY A 195 -4.67 -3.75 5.75
N MET A 196 -3.79 -3.72 6.73
CA MET A 196 -3.16 -2.50 7.17
C MET A 196 -1.67 -2.71 7.31
N MET A 197 -0.89 -1.94 6.57
CA MET A 197 0.55 -1.85 6.70
C MET A 197 0.93 -0.56 7.41
N LEU A 198 1.74 -0.67 8.45
CA LEU A 198 2.41 0.47 9.07
C LEU A 198 3.90 0.38 8.75
N ARG A 199 4.52 1.51 8.40
CA ARG A 199 5.97 1.63 8.24
C ARG A 199 6.51 2.48 9.39
N GLY A 200 7.74 2.20 9.78
CA GLY A 200 8.38 2.92 10.87
C GLY A 200 9.73 2.34 11.24
N THR A 201 10.08 2.47 12.50
CA THR A 201 11.32 1.96 13.06
C THR A 201 11.06 0.97 14.19
N MET A 202 11.95 -0.02 14.28
CA MET A 202 11.95 -1.02 15.33
C MET A 202 13.16 -0.84 16.24
N GLU A 203 12.93 -0.72 17.52
CA GLU A 203 13.95 -0.70 18.56
C GLU A 203 13.96 -2.04 19.32
N VAL A 204 15.16 -2.51 19.65
CA VAL A 204 15.34 -3.72 20.48
C VAL A 204 15.66 -3.26 21.90
N LEU A 205 14.73 -3.45 22.83
CA LEU A 205 14.84 -3.04 24.22
C LEU A 205 15.18 -4.26 25.09
N THR A 206 16.19 -4.10 25.95
CA THR A 206 16.68 -5.17 26.84
C THR A 206 16.68 -4.75 28.31
N ASP A 207 16.26 -3.51 28.60
CA ASP A 207 16.17 -2.97 29.93
C ASP A 207 15.03 -3.59 30.74
N ALA A 208 15.18 -3.59 32.06
CA ALA A 208 14.24 -4.25 32.97
C ALA A 208 12.83 -3.64 32.88
N ALA A 209 12.72 -2.31 32.80
CA ALA A 209 11.42 -1.62 32.78
C ALA A 209 10.60 -2.01 31.54
N SER A 210 11.23 -2.02 30.35
CA SER A 210 10.59 -2.44 29.12
C SER A 210 10.15 -3.90 29.15
N LYS A 211 10.97 -4.77 29.72
CA LYS A 211 10.65 -6.21 29.87
C LYS A 211 9.47 -6.42 30.82
N GLU A 212 9.48 -5.76 31.99
CA GLU A 212 8.40 -5.83 32.99
C GLU A 212 7.07 -5.31 32.45
N MET A 213 7.10 -4.22 31.67
CA MET A 213 5.89 -3.57 31.14
C MET A 213 5.02 -4.53 30.32
N ILE A 214 5.62 -5.45 29.56
CA ILE A 214 4.87 -6.35 28.68
C ILE A 214 4.91 -7.82 29.10
N TRP A 215 5.57 -8.13 30.23
CA TRP A 215 5.62 -9.48 30.78
C TRP A 215 4.22 -9.97 31.14
N ARG A 216 3.93 -11.25 30.86
CA ARG A 216 2.68 -11.91 31.24
C ARG A 216 2.95 -13.20 31.99
N GLU A 217 2.03 -13.57 32.86
CA GLU A 217 2.01 -14.90 33.46
C GLU A 217 1.93 -15.95 32.35
N GLY A 218 2.76 -16.99 32.44
CA GLY A 218 2.91 -18.01 31.39
C GLY A 218 4.09 -17.78 30.44
N ASP A 219 4.68 -16.58 30.38
CA ASP A 219 5.89 -16.33 29.58
C ASP A 219 7.10 -17.15 30.07
N THR A 220 7.06 -17.65 31.29
CA THR A 220 8.06 -18.58 31.86
C THR A 220 8.18 -19.90 31.10
N GLU A 221 7.17 -20.29 30.32
CA GLU A 221 7.26 -21.45 29.41
C GLU A 221 8.32 -21.23 28.30
N TYR A 222 8.49 -20.00 27.88
CA TYR A 222 9.43 -19.60 26.83
C TYR A 222 10.74 -19.01 27.39
N TYR A 223 10.65 -18.41 28.60
CA TYR A 223 11.73 -17.72 29.26
C TYR A 223 11.84 -18.20 30.72
N PRO A 224 12.48 -19.38 30.96
CA PRO A 224 12.53 -19.99 32.30
C PRO A 224 13.18 -19.10 33.37
N GLY A 225 14.10 -18.19 32.97
CA GLY A 225 14.70 -17.19 33.86
C GLY A 225 13.78 -16.04 34.25
N GLY A 226 12.51 -16.08 33.84
CA GLY A 226 11.53 -15.03 34.10
C GLY A 226 11.82 -13.76 33.30
N VAL A 227 11.35 -12.64 33.80
CA VAL A 227 11.53 -11.32 33.16
C VAL A 227 13.00 -10.93 32.98
N THR A 228 13.89 -11.50 33.79
CA THR A 228 15.35 -11.28 33.72
C THR A 228 16.08 -12.21 32.76
N ASP A 229 15.36 -13.15 32.13
CA ASP A 229 15.96 -14.10 31.19
C ASP A 229 16.77 -13.36 30.11
N PRO A 230 18.05 -13.73 29.88
CA PRO A 230 18.89 -13.08 28.89
C PRO A 230 18.41 -13.30 27.44
N ASN A 231 17.62 -14.35 27.20
CA ASN A 231 17.03 -14.63 25.90
C ASN A 231 15.78 -13.82 25.61
N TYR A 232 15.23 -13.11 26.58
CA TYR A 232 14.05 -12.31 26.45
C TYR A 232 14.39 -10.86 26.09
N CYS A 233 13.76 -10.31 25.07
CA CYS A 233 13.80 -8.88 24.75
C CYS A 233 12.47 -8.40 24.19
N VAL A 234 12.34 -7.10 24.13
CA VAL A 234 11.16 -6.38 23.65
C VAL A 234 11.47 -5.71 22.33
N LEU A 235 10.58 -5.83 21.38
CA LEU A 235 10.60 -5.04 20.14
C LEU A 235 9.60 -3.90 20.29
N LYS A 236 10.08 -2.65 20.21
CA LYS A 236 9.26 -1.45 20.17
C LYS A 236 9.21 -0.94 18.76
N PHE A 237 8.04 -1.01 18.13
CA PHE A 237 7.80 -0.43 16.82
C PHE A 237 7.16 0.94 16.96
N THR A 238 7.72 1.94 16.28
CA THR A 238 7.15 3.28 16.20
C THR A 238 6.81 3.58 14.73
N ALA A 239 5.52 3.71 14.46
CA ALA A 239 4.99 3.97 13.13
C ALA A 239 5.20 5.44 12.73
N THR A 240 5.54 5.67 11.47
CA THR A 240 5.62 6.98 10.82
C THR A 240 4.47 7.21 9.86
N ASP A 241 4.07 6.17 9.16
CA ASP A 241 3.00 6.21 8.19
C ASP A 241 2.42 4.82 7.96
N GLY A 242 1.34 4.76 7.21
CA GLY A 242 0.72 3.49 6.88
C GLY A 242 -0.14 3.52 5.63
N ARG A 243 -0.60 2.33 5.28
CA ARG A 243 -1.58 2.12 4.20
C ARG A 243 -2.63 1.14 4.69
N PHE A 244 -3.86 1.52 4.53
CA PHE A 244 -5.01 0.67 4.77
C PHE A 244 -5.62 0.23 3.45
N TYR A 245 -6.01 -1.03 3.36
CA TYR A 245 -6.68 -1.63 2.22
C TYR A 245 -8.00 -2.23 2.68
N SER A 246 -9.11 -1.79 2.09
CA SER A 246 -10.42 -2.42 2.22
C SER A 246 -11.24 -2.14 0.98
N ASP A 247 -12.22 -3.00 0.69
CA ASP A 247 -13.17 -2.80 -0.39
C ASP A 247 -12.49 -2.47 -1.73
N TYR A 248 -11.36 -3.15 -2.00
CA TYR A 248 -10.49 -2.96 -3.17
C TYR A 248 -9.76 -1.61 -3.26
N TYR A 249 -9.76 -0.79 -2.18
CA TYR A 249 -9.11 0.54 -2.19
C TYR A 249 -8.00 0.69 -1.15
N PRO A 250 -6.78 1.02 -1.57
CA PRO A 250 -5.73 1.42 -0.65
C PRO A 250 -5.88 2.90 -0.26
N ARG A 251 -5.73 3.18 1.03
CA ARG A 251 -5.65 4.54 1.58
C ARG A 251 -4.33 4.70 2.33
N GLY A 252 -3.53 5.71 1.96
CA GLY A 252 -2.34 6.09 2.70
C GLY A 252 -2.64 7.10 3.79
N PHE A 253 -1.86 7.07 4.87
CA PHE A 253 -1.93 8.04 5.96
C PHE A 253 -0.55 8.24 6.60
N VAL A 254 -0.33 9.39 7.21
CA VAL A 254 0.88 9.73 7.97
C VAL A 254 0.51 9.86 9.44
N LEU A 255 1.38 9.42 10.34
CA LEU A 255 1.26 9.53 11.79
C LEU A 255 2.25 10.60 12.28
N GLU A 256 1.76 11.68 12.83
CA GLU A 256 2.56 12.71 13.50
C GLU A 256 2.94 12.34 14.92
#